data_6366493e5a65ca0617d443c6c36787ef
#
_entry.id   6366493e5a65ca0617d443c6c36787ef
#
_cell.length_a   1.000
_cell.length_b   1.000
_cell.length_c   1.000
_cell.angle_alpha   90.00
_cell.angle_beta   90.00
_cell.angle_gamma   90.00
#
_symmetry.space_group_name_H-M   'P 1'
#
loop_
_entity.id
_entity.type
_entity.pdbx_description
1 polymer ?
#
loop_
_entity_poly.entity_id
_entity_poly.type
_entity_poly.pdbx_seq_one_letter_code
_entity_poly.pdbx_strand_id
1 'polypeptide(L)'
;SDLLPHRNVLDNAAYGLEIKGISKEERYIIAKDMLVKVGLDGWEEARTSELSGGMQQRVGLARALTVDPTILLMDEPFSGLDPLIRRQMREELAELQKELQKTIVFITHDLDEAVSIADRIAIMRDGEITQLGTPEEIITNPADDFIKEFTRDISQTRVLTIQSIASELEQVFNTNGNVADIISSMEDSGKDFAFIIDDESKLLGFVDKDSIDEMPDNADINDMELSTVEKIHESTVIEDVVSMTLENPYPIPIIDDDDVLTGLATHDAILQAFAVNAVQQQNS
;
A
#
# COMPACT_ATOMS: atom_id res chain seq x y z
N SER A 1 5.53 -24.36 9.03
CA SER A 1 5.66 -25.05 7.72
C SER A 1 6.28 -26.40 7.92
N ASP A 2 5.52 -27.48 7.69
CA ASP A 2 6.04 -28.84 7.81
C ASP A 2 6.85 -29.21 6.57
N LEU A 3 8.10 -28.73 6.51
CA LEU A 3 9.02 -29.12 5.46
C LEU A 3 9.43 -30.60 5.63
N LEU A 4 9.76 -31.23 4.52
CA LEU A 4 10.25 -32.61 4.51
C LEU A 4 11.73 -32.63 5.00
N PRO A 5 12.01 -33.11 6.22
CA PRO A 5 13.32 -32.93 6.85
C PRO A 5 14.44 -33.77 6.20
N HIS A 6 14.07 -34.79 5.44
CA HIS A 6 14.98 -35.67 4.71
C HIS A 6 15.30 -35.16 3.30
N ARG A 7 14.73 -34.02 2.89
CA ARG A 7 14.94 -33.37 1.59
C ARG A 7 15.65 -32.04 1.76
N ASN A 8 16.43 -31.64 0.76
CA ASN A 8 17.00 -30.28 0.69
C ASN A 8 15.93 -29.26 0.28
N VAL A 9 16.32 -27.99 0.19
CA VAL A 9 15.45 -26.85 -0.16
C VAL A 9 14.80 -27.05 -1.53
N LEU A 10 15.61 -27.38 -2.54
CA LEU A 10 15.14 -27.60 -3.91
C LEU A 10 14.13 -28.76 -4.00
N ASP A 11 14.44 -29.87 -3.36
CA ASP A 11 13.53 -31.03 -3.32
C ASP A 11 12.22 -30.73 -2.60
N ASN A 12 12.25 -29.90 -1.56
CA ASN A 12 11.05 -29.41 -0.90
C ASN A 12 10.21 -28.53 -1.83
N ALA A 13 10.82 -27.55 -2.47
CA ALA A 13 10.14 -26.66 -3.41
C ALA A 13 9.53 -27.42 -4.60
N ALA A 14 10.26 -28.42 -5.14
CA ALA A 14 9.84 -29.24 -6.28
C ALA A 14 8.83 -30.36 -5.95
N TYR A 15 8.51 -30.56 -4.65
CA TYR A 15 7.77 -31.74 -4.21
C TYR A 15 6.36 -31.88 -4.84
N GLY A 16 5.63 -30.76 -4.90
CA GLY A 16 4.30 -30.76 -5.50
C GLY A 16 4.29 -31.14 -6.99
N LEU A 17 5.33 -30.73 -7.73
CA LEU A 17 5.51 -31.05 -9.12
C LEU A 17 5.91 -32.56 -9.31
N GLU A 18 6.66 -33.09 -8.34
CA GLU A 18 6.98 -34.52 -8.31
C GLU A 18 5.72 -35.36 -8.19
N ILE A 19 4.79 -34.97 -7.32
CA ILE A 19 3.48 -35.66 -7.18
C ILE A 19 2.67 -35.59 -8.48
N LYS A 20 2.77 -34.46 -9.21
CA LYS A 20 2.13 -34.29 -10.53
C LYS A 20 2.80 -35.10 -11.65
N GLY A 21 3.90 -35.79 -11.37
CA GLY A 21 4.62 -36.64 -12.34
C GLY A 21 5.50 -35.84 -13.32
N ILE A 22 5.82 -34.59 -13.02
CA ILE A 22 6.73 -33.77 -13.83
C ILE A 22 8.15 -34.32 -13.74
N SER A 23 8.90 -34.31 -14.86
CA SER A 23 10.27 -34.80 -14.92
C SER A 23 11.20 -34.05 -13.92
N LYS A 24 12.28 -34.74 -13.49
CA LYS A 24 13.19 -34.15 -12.52
C LYS A 24 13.85 -32.88 -13.07
N GLU A 25 14.22 -32.90 -14.32
CA GLU A 25 14.86 -31.78 -15.00
C GLU A 25 13.94 -30.56 -15.05
N GLU A 26 12.69 -30.77 -15.46
CA GLU A 26 11.69 -29.70 -15.59
C GLU A 26 11.26 -29.14 -14.23
N ARG A 27 10.92 -30.00 -13.27
CA ARG A 27 10.49 -29.55 -11.95
C ARG A 27 11.58 -28.76 -11.18
N TYR A 28 12.86 -29.08 -11.43
CA TYR A 28 13.96 -28.36 -10.79
C TYR A 28 14.17 -26.99 -11.40
N ILE A 29 13.92 -26.80 -12.69
CA ILE A 29 13.94 -25.48 -13.34
C ILE A 29 12.86 -24.59 -12.72
N ILE A 30 11.62 -25.10 -12.63
CA ILE A 30 10.49 -24.35 -12.06
C ILE A 30 10.73 -24.04 -10.58
N ALA A 31 11.21 -25.01 -9.80
CA ALA A 31 11.45 -24.83 -8.38
C ALA A 31 12.59 -23.82 -8.11
N LYS A 32 13.65 -23.81 -8.93
CA LYS A 32 14.72 -22.81 -8.81
C LYS A 32 14.23 -21.41 -9.09
N ASP A 33 13.45 -21.21 -10.17
CA ASP A 33 12.85 -19.92 -10.47
C ASP A 33 12.00 -19.41 -9.29
N MET A 34 11.19 -20.29 -8.70
CA MET A 34 10.37 -19.92 -7.53
C MET A 34 11.22 -19.64 -6.28
N LEU A 35 12.32 -20.37 -6.06
CA LEU A 35 13.23 -20.09 -4.95
C LEU A 35 13.90 -18.73 -5.09
N VAL A 36 14.26 -18.30 -6.30
CA VAL A 36 14.75 -16.94 -6.57
C VAL A 36 13.69 -15.91 -6.20
N LYS A 37 12.44 -16.11 -6.63
CA LYS A 37 11.31 -15.17 -6.34
C LYS A 37 11.02 -15.02 -4.85
N VAL A 38 11.23 -16.05 -4.06
CA VAL A 38 11.06 -15.97 -2.59
C VAL A 38 12.37 -15.64 -1.86
N GLY A 39 13.42 -15.18 -2.57
CA GLY A 39 14.68 -14.73 -1.99
C GLY A 39 15.54 -15.84 -1.38
N LEU A 40 15.51 -17.06 -1.96
CA LEU A 40 16.30 -18.22 -1.53
C LEU A 40 17.28 -18.69 -2.59
N ASP A 41 17.74 -17.79 -3.48
CA ASP A 41 18.80 -18.08 -4.44
C ASP A 41 20.10 -18.49 -3.72
N GLY A 42 20.73 -19.56 -4.20
CA GLY A 42 21.95 -20.12 -3.61
C GLY A 42 21.74 -21.04 -2.40
N TRP A 43 20.47 -21.30 -1.99
CA TRP A 43 20.15 -22.18 -0.86
C TRP A 43 19.59 -23.56 -1.29
N GLU A 44 19.61 -23.87 -2.57
CA GLU A 44 18.95 -25.05 -3.17
C GLU A 44 19.39 -26.37 -2.53
N GLU A 45 20.68 -26.51 -2.25
CA GLU A 45 21.26 -27.72 -1.69
C GLU A 45 21.25 -27.77 -0.16
N ALA A 46 20.88 -26.69 0.52
CA ALA A 46 20.85 -26.62 1.97
C ALA A 46 19.79 -27.56 2.54
N ARG A 47 20.05 -28.07 3.75
CA ARG A 47 19.07 -28.85 4.51
C ARG A 47 18.10 -27.92 5.24
N THR A 48 16.88 -28.38 5.45
CA THR A 48 15.87 -27.61 6.18
C THR A 48 16.31 -27.21 7.60
N SER A 49 17.16 -28.01 8.24
CA SER A 49 17.73 -27.76 9.57
C SER A 49 18.79 -26.65 9.61
N GLU A 50 19.30 -26.22 8.46
CA GLU A 50 20.32 -25.16 8.33
C GLU A 50 19.66 -23.79 8.13
N LEU A 51 18.34 -23.74 7.98
CA LEU A 51 17.56 -22.55 7.68
C LEU A 51 17.01 -21.90 8.95
N SER A 52 16.94 -20.56 8.94
CA SER A 52 16.15 -19.82 9.92
C SER A 52 14.65 -20.10 9.76
N GLY A 53 13.83 -19.77 10.77
CA GLY A 53 12.37 -19.95 10.71
C GLY A 53 11.75 -19.23 9.51
N GLY A 54 12.16 -17.99 9.23
CA GLY A 54 11.70 -17.24 8.04
C GLY A 54 12.08 -17.91 6.73
N MET A 55 13.32 -18.39 6.60
CA MET A 55 13.75 -19.14 5.42
C MET A 55 12.94 -20.44 5.23
N GLN A 56 12.62 -21.16 6.32
CA GLN A 56 11.75 -22.34 6.24
C GLN A 56 10.33 -21.99 5.74
N GLN A 57 9.77 -20.85 6.17
CA GLN A 57 8.49 -20.35 5.68
C GLN A 57 8.55 -20.03 4.18
N ARG A 58 9.62 -19.37 3.70
CA ARG A 58 9.83 -19.09 2.27
C ARG A 58 9.94 -20.37 1.44
N VAL A 59 10.61 -21.43 1.93
CA VAL A 59 10.61 -22.74 1.27
C VAL A 59 9.21 -23.34 1.20
N GLY A 60 8.43 -23.23 2.29
CA GLY A 60 7.02 -23.67 2.32
C GLY A 60 6.16 -22.92 1.30
N LEU A 61 6.36 -21.60 1.18
CA LEU A 61 5.69 -20.76 0.19
C LEU A 61 6.09 -21.15 -1.24
N ALA A 62 7.40 -21.30 -1.52
CA ALA A 62 7.90 -21.76 -2.81
C ALA A 62 7.27 -23.12 -3.19
N ARG A 63 7.24 -24.08 -2.27
CA ARG A 63 6.61 -25.39 -2.49
C ARG A 63 5.13 -25.29 -2.85
N ALA A 64 4.41 -24.37 -2.23
CA ALA A 64 2.99 -24.16 -2.52
C ALA A 64 2.78 -23.47 -3.88
N LEU A 65 3.65 -22.54 -4.25
CA LEU A 65 3.54 -21.75 -5.48
C LEU A 65 4.04 -22.48 -6.73
N THR A 66 5.04 -23.38 -6.62
CA THR A 66 5.59 -24.13 -7.77
C THR A 66 4.55 -24.95 -8.54
N VAL A 67 3.47 -25.38 -7.88
CA VAL A 67 2.38 -26.12 -8.53
C VAL A 67 1.38 -25.23 -9.26
N ASP A 68 1.61 -23.92 -9.25
CA ASP A 68 0.78 -22.88 -9.87
C ASP A 68 -0.71 -22.99 -9.46
N PRO A 69 -1.03 -22.83 -8.15
CA PRO A 69 -2.40 -22.94 -7.68
C PRO A 69 -3.21 -21.71 -8.11
N THR A 70 -4.51 -21.87 -8.36
CA THR A 70 -5.44 -20.74 -8.55
C THR A 70 -5.76 -20.04 -7.23
N ILE A 71 -5.85 -20.83 -6.14
CA ILE A 71 -6.14 -20.34 -4.79
C ILE A 71 -5.05 -20.86 -3.84
N LEU A 72 -4.46 -19.98 -3.05
CA LEU A 72 -3.48 -20.32 -2.04
C LEU A 72 -4.12 -20.18 -0.64
N LEU A 73 -4.08 -21.25 0.15
CA LEU A 73 -4.56 -21.25 1.53
C LEU A 73 -3.38 -21.17 2.47
N MET A 74 -3.39 -20.19 3.36
CA MET A 74 -2.37 -19.99 4.38
C MET A 74 -3.02 -19.96 5.76
N ASP A 75 -2.54 -20.80 6.66
CA ASP A 75 -2.99 -20.87 8.04
C ASP A 75 -1.86 -20.41 8.94
N GLU A 76 -2.01 -19.25 9.57
CA GLU A 76 -1.01 -18.59 10.44
C GLU A 76 0.44 -18.64 9.90
N PRO A 77 0.71 -18.19 8.67
CA PRO A 77 2.00 -18.41 8.02
C PRO A 77 3.16 -17.66 8.70
N PHE A 78 2.88 -16.65 9.51
CA PHE A 78 3.90 -15.86 10.21
C PHE A 78 3.99 -16.17 11.71
N SER A 79 3.23 -17.15 12.17
CA SER A 79 3.26 -17.62 13.56
C SER A 79 4.65 -18.12 13.93
N GLY A 80 5.14 -17.73 15.11
CA GLY A 80 6.45 -18.15 15.63
C GLY A 80 7.65 -17.41 15.03
N LEU A 81 7.45 -16.40 14.17
CA LEU A 81 8.50 -15.49 13.72
C LEU A 81 8.68 -14.33 14.71
N ASP A 82 9.90 -13.82 14.83
CA ASP A 82 10.14 -12.58 15.55
C ASP A 82 9.51 -11.37 14.80
N PRO A 83 9.22 -10.26 15.50
CA PRO A 83 8.48 -9.14 14.93
C PRO A 83 9.12 -8.52 13.69
N LEU A 84 10.46 -8.46 13.60
CA LEU A 84 11.16 -7.87 12.47
C LEU A 84 11.02 -8.75 11.22
N ILE A 85 11.28 -10.05 11.36
CA ILE A 85 11.15 -11.03 10.27
C ILE A 85 9.70 -11.14 9.82
N ARG A 86 8.73 -11.08 10.78
CA ARG A 86 7.30 -11.10 10.46
C ARG A 86 6.91 -9.93 9.55
N ARG A 87 7.35 -8.70 9.88
CA ARG A 87 7.09 -7.52 9.05
C ARG A 87 7.67 -7.68 7.65
N GLN A 88 8.94 -8.08 7.55
CA GLN A 88 9.61 -8.31 6.27
C GLN A 88 8.87 -9.35 5.42
N MET A 89 8.43 -10.46 6.02
CA MET A 89 7.70 -11.53 5.31
C MET A 89 6.33 -11.06 4.81
N ARG A 90 5.66 -10.15 5.52
CA ARG A 90 4.39 -9.54 5.07
C ARG A 90 4.60 -8.66 3.84
N GLU A 91 5.59 -7.77 3.89
CA GLU A 91 5.96 -6.90 2.78
C GLU A 91 6.30 -7.73 1.53
N GLU A 92 7.13 -8.76 1.67
CA GLU A 92 7.49 -9.67 0.58
C GLU A 92 6.29 -10.44 0.02
N LEU A 93 5.36 -10.88 0.89
CA LEU A 93 4.14 -11.56 0.43
C LEU A 93 3.23 -10.61 -0.35
N ALA A 94 3.11 -9.36 0.08
CA ALA A 94 2.33 -8.34 -0.62
C ALA A 94 2.92 -8.01 -2.00
N GLU A 95 4.25 -7.89 -2.11
CA GLU A 95 4.92 -7.70 -3.40
C GLU A 95 4.76 -8.92 -4.32
N LEU A 96 4.95 -10.11 -3.79
CA LEU A 96 4.78 -11.36 -4.54
C LEU A 96 3.34 -11.54 -5.03
N GLN A 97 2.34 -11.11 -4.25
CA GLN A 97 0.94 -11.12 -4.63
C GLN A 97 0.66 -10.21 -5.83
N LYS A 98 1.24 -9.01 -5.85
CA LYS A 98 1.13 -8.08 -6.99
C LYS A 98 1.69 -8.69 -8.28
N GLU A 99 2.82 -9.41 -8.18
CA GLU A 99 3.44 -10.09 -9.33
C GLU A 99 2.62 -11.28 -9.81
N LEU A 100 2.16 -12.14 -8.89
CA LEU A 100 1.53 -13.41 -9.23
C LEU A 100 0.02 -13.32 -9.45
N GLN A 101 -0.65 -12.29 -8.93
CA GLN A 101 -2.10 -12.03 -9.02
C GLN A 101 -2.94 -13.27 -8.65
N LYS A 102 -2.56 -13.97 -7.56
CA LYS A 102 -3.27 -15.16 -7.07
C LYS A 102 -4.30 -14.79 -6.03
N THR A 103 -5.38 -15.57 -5.96
CA THR A 103 -6.30 -15.47 -4.83
C THR A 103 -5.66 -16.14 -3.60
N ILE A 104 -5.50 -15.37 -2.52
CA ILE A 104 -4.95 -15.87 -1.26
C ILE A 104 -6.05 -15.83 -0.21
N VAL A 105 -6.29 -16.96 0.46
CA VAL A 105 -7.08 -17.04 1.70
C VAL A 105 -6.08 -17.19 2.84
N PHE A 106 -6.00 -16.16 3.66
CA PHE A 106 -5.02 -16.02 4.73
C PHE A 106 -5.73 -16.04 6.09
N ILE A 107 -5.36 -16.96 6.96
CA ILE A 107 -5.88 -17.04 8.32
C ILE A 107 -4.82 -16.54 9.28
N THR A 108 -5.21 -15.61 10.13
CA THR A 108 -4.37 -15.06 11.21
C THR A 108 -5.23 -14.67 12.41
N HIS A 109 -4.64 -14.66 13.60
CA HIS A 109 -5.21 -14.06 14.80
C HIS A 109 -4.69 -12.63 15.03
N ASP A 110 -3.77 -12.15 14.20
CA ASP A 110 -3.17 -10.82 14.27
C ASP A 110 -3.87 -9.90 13.26
N LEU A 111 -4.63 -8.93 13.78
CA LEU A 111 -5.38 -7.99 12.94
C LEU A 111 -4.45 -7.06 12.14
N ASP A 112 -3.27 -6.72 12.69
CA ASP A 112 -2.26 -5.94 11.97
C ASP A 112 -1.79 -6.64 10.70
N GLU A 113 -1.65 -7.97 10.75
CA GLU A 113 -1.32 -8.77 9.57
C GLU A 113 -2.45 -8.71 8.53
N ALA A 114 -3.69 -8.89 8.97
CA ALA A 114 -4.85 -8.86 8.07
C ALA A 114 -4.99 -7.49 7.40
N VAL A 115 -4.92 -6.40 8.17
CA VAL A 115 -5.06 -5.02 7.68
C VAL A 115 -3.96 -4.64 6.68
N SER A 116 -2.74 -5.16 6.87
CA SER A 116 -1.60 -4.79 6.00
C SER A 116 -1.55 -5.54 4.65
N ILE A 117 -2.31 -6.65 4.51
CA ILE A 117 -2.18 -7.53 3.32
C ILE A 117 -3.51 -7.70 2.58
N ALA A 118 -4.64 -7.71 3.31
CA ALA A 118 -5.89 -8.21 2.76
C ALA A 118 -6.68 -7.11 2.02
N ASP A 119 -7.23 -7.45 0.86
CA ASP A 119 -8.27 -6.66 0.18
C ASP A 119 -9.61 -6.72 0.95
N ARG A 120 -9.88 -7.86 1.60
CA ARG A 120 -11.09 -8.08 2.40
C ARG A 120 -10.78 -8.92 3.63
N ILE A 121 -11.39 -8.55 4.75
CA ILE A 121 -11.25 -9.21 6.05
C ILE A 121 -12.58 -9.84 6.46
N ALA A 122 -12.56 -11.12 6.86
CA ALA A 122 -13.67 -11.80 7.50
C ALA A 122 -13.34 -12.02 8.98
N ILE A 123 -14.06 -11.36 9.89
CA ILE A 123 -13.92 -11.59 11.33
C ILE A 123 -14.82 -12.77 11.72
N MET A 124 -14.22 -13.78 12.34
CA MET A 124 -14.90 -14.98 12.79
C MET A 124 -14.98 -15.03 14.32
N ARG A 125 -16.15 -15.43 14.82
CA ARG A 125 -16.38 -15.71 16.23
C ARG A 125 -17.29 -16.91 16.38
N ASP A 126 -16.93 -17.84 17.27
CA ASP A 126 -17.70 -19.07 17.54
C ASP A 126 -18.04 -19.91 16.30
N GLY A 127 -17.17 -19.86 15.27
CA GLY A 127 -17.33 -20.61 14.02
C GLY A 127 -18.20 -19.93 12.95
N GLU A 128 -18.68 -18.70 13.23
CA GLU A 128 -19.49 -17.91 12.32
C GLU A 128 -18.75 -16.63 11.88
N ILE A 129 -19.03 -16.16 10.66
CA ILE A 129 -18.52 -14.86 10.19
C ILE A 129 -19.40 -13.77 10.79
N THR A 130 -18.83 -12.95 11.67
CA THR A 130 -19.53 -11.83 12.32
C THR A 130 -19.54 -10.59 11.43
N GLN A 131 -18.46 -10.31 10.73
CA GLN A 131 -18.37 -9.20 9.77
C GLN A 131 -17.44 -9.58 8.62
N LEU A 132 -17.76 -9.09 7.42
CA LEU A 132 -16.96 -9.21 6.21
C LEU A 132 -16.93 -7.85 5.52
N GLY A 133 -15.74 -7.32 5.25
CA GLY A 133 -15.59 -6.01 4.61
C GLY A 133 -14.14 -5.73 4.20
N THR A 134 -13.89 -4.53 3.69
CA THR A 134 -12.54 -4.01 3.51
C THR A 134 -11.89 -3.71 4.88
N PRO A 135 -10.55 -3.59 4.98
CA PRO A 135 -9.90 -3.12 6.21
C PRO A 135 -10.50 -1.81 6.73
N GLU A 136 -10.79 -0.86 5.84
CA GLU A 136 -11.44 0.41 6.19
C GLU A 136 -12.83 0.21 6.80
N GLU A 137 -13.71 -0.58 6.16
CA GLU A 137 -15.06 -0.86 6.66
C GLU A 137 -15.04 -1.53 8.04
N ILE A 138 -14.12 -2.47 8.26
CA ILE A 138 -13.97 -3.19 9.53
C ILE A 138 -13.59 -2.24 10.67
N ILE A 139 -12.69 -1.30 10.41
CA ILE A 139 -12.12 -0.40 11.43
C ILE A 139 -13.03 0.81 11.66
N THR A 140 -13.62 1.38 10.60
CA THR A 140 -14.45 2.59 10.71
C THR A 140 -15.91 2.30 11.07
N ASN A 141 -16.45 1.14 10.67
CA ASN A 141 -17.83 0.74 10.83
C ASN A 141 -17.95 -0.66 11.46
N PRO A 142 -17.44 -0.87 12.70
CA PRO A 142 -17.54 -2.18 13.37
C PRO A 142 -18.99 -2.57 13.61
N ALA A 143 -19.35 -3.83 13.31
CA ALA A 143 -20.72 -4.33 13.38
C ALA A 143 -21.24 -4.48 14.81
N ASP A 144 -20.37 -4.71 15.79
CA ASP A 144 -20.71 -4.85 17.20
C ASP A 144 -19.58 -4.36 18.13
N ASP A 145 -19.85 -4.34 19.44
CA ASP A 145 -18.87 -3.91 20.46
C ASP A 145 -17.65 -4.83 20.53
N PHE A 146 -17.79 -6.11 20.20
CA PHE A 146 -16.66 -7.04 20.16
C PHE A 146 -15.68 -6.65 19.05
N ILE A 147 -16.16 -6.37 17.84
CA ILE A 147 -15.31 -5.96 16.72
C ILE A 147 -14.69 -4.60 17.01
N LYS A 148 -15.47 -3.66 17.58
CA LYS A 148 -14.96 -2.36 18.00
C LYS A 148 -13.80 -2.47 18.99
N GLU A 149 -13.90 -3.37 19.97
CA GLU A 149 -12.83 -3.60 20.94
C GLU A 149 -11.64 -4.33 20.27
N PHE A 150 -11.91 -5.29 19.38
CA PHE A 150 -10.89 -6.04 18.66
C PHE A 150 -10.06 -5.17 17.70
N THR A 151 -10.67 -4.13 17.10
CA THR A 151 -10.03 -3.21 16.16
C THR A 151 -9.43 -1.97 16.84
N ARG A 152 -9.65 -1.78 18.14
CA ARG A 152 -9.37 -0.55 18.87
C ARG A 152 -7.92 -0.06 18.76
N ASP A 153 -6.95 -0.99 18.76
CA ASP A 153 -5.53 -0.66 18.74
C ASP A 153 -4.99 -0.38 17.34
N ILE A 154 -5.81 -0.59 16.30
CA ILE A 154 -5.42 -0.30 14.92
C ILE A 154 -5.66 1.19 14.61
N SER A 155 -4.62 1.87 14.16
CA SER A 155 -4.72 3.26 13.70
C SER A 155 -5.58 3.36 12.43
N GLN A 156 -6.56 4.27 12.43
CA GLN A 156 -7.37 4.53 11.23
C GLN A 156 -6.53 5.05 10.06
N THR A 157 -5.42 5.73 10.33
CA THR A 157 -4.49 6.23 9.28
C THR A 157 -3.84 5.13 8.45
N ARG A 158 -3.87 3.88 8.95
CA ARG A 158 -3.37 2.69 8.24
C ARG A 158 -4.36 2.10 7.25
N VAL A 159 -5.62 2.53 7.29
CA VAL A 159 -6.69 2.00 6.43
C VAL A 159 -7.40 3.08 5.64
N LEU A 160 -7.46 4.31 6.15
CA LEU A 160 -8.03 5.43 5.44
C LEU A 160 -7.08 5.87 4.33
N THR A 161 -7.63 6.04 3.14
CA THR A 161 -6.90 6.57 2.01
C THR A 161 -6.81 8.09 2.07
N ILE A 162 -5.85 8.67 1.37
CA ILE A 162 -5.67 10.11 1.30
C ILE A 162 -6.90 10.81 0.72
N GLN A 163 -7.67 10.13 -0.14
CA GLN A 163 -8.91 10.63 -0.70
C GLN A 163 -9.97 10.91 0.39
N SER A 164 -9.97 10.16 1.49
CA SER A 164 -10.93 10.35 2.58
C SER A 164 -10.76 11.68 3.34
N ILE A 165 -9.60 12.32 3.22
CA ILE A 165 -9.28 13.62 3.83
C ILE A 165 -8.97 14.69 2.78
N ALA A 166 -9.25 14.42 1.51
CA ALA A 166 -9.05 15.37 0.42
C ALA A 166 -9.88 16.64 0.64
N SER A 167 -9.25 17.79 0.46
CA SER A 167 -9.93 19.07 0.38
C SER A 167 -10.36 19.38 -1.05
N GLU A 168 -11.29 20.34 -1.21
CA GLU A 168 -11.69 20.86 -2.51
C GLU A 168 -10.48 21.41 -3.29
N LEU A 169 -10.62 21.44 -4.61
CA LEU A 169 -9.60 21.95 -5.54
C LEU A 169 -9.54 23.48 -5.45
N GLU A 170 -8.80 23.97 -4.48
CA GLU A 170 -8.50 25.40 -4.34
C GLU A 170 -7.18 25.75 -5.02
N GLN A 171 -7.09 26.95 -5.62
CA GLN A 171 -5.90 27.42 -6.34
C GLN A 171 -5.49 26.48 -7.51
N VAL A 172 -6.48 25.98 -8.25
CA VAL A 172 -6.28 25.14 -9.43
C VAL A 172 -6.79 25.88 -10.67
N PHE A 173 -5.94 26.04 -11.68
CA PHE A 173 -6.21 26.81 -12.89
C PHE A 173 -5.91 25.97 -14.13
N ASN A 174 -6.74 26.16 -15.17
CA ASN A 174 -6.54 25.52 -16.46
C ASN A 174 -5.58 26.37 -17.32
N THR A 175 -4.81 25.73 -18.19
CA THR A 175 -3.91 26.40 -19.15
C THR A 175 -4.61 27.41 -20.06
N ASN A 176 -5.94 27.29 -20.26
CA ASN A 176 -6.75 28.26 -21.02
C ASN A 176 -7.14 29.53 -20.25
N GLY A 177 -6.77 29.62 -18.96
CA GLY A 177 -6.95 30.80 -18.12
C GLY A 177 -5.95 31.91 -18.43
N ASN A 178 -5.96 32.95 -17.60
CA ASN A 178 -4.96 34.01 -17.68
C ASN A 178 -4.20 34.20 -16.35
N VAL A 179 -3.00 34.71 -16.42
CA VAL A 179 -2.11 34.89 -15.26
C VAL A 179 -2.73 35.88 -14.25
N ALA A 180 -3.48 36.87 -14.71
CA ALA A 180 -4.13 37.86 -13.83
C ALA A 180 -5.18 37.21 -12.91
N ASP A 181 -5.88 36.16 -13.36
CA ASP A 181 -6.84 35.43 -12.53
C ASP A 181 -6.11 34.67 -11.41
N ILE A 182 -4.94 34.09 -11.70
CA ILE A 182 -4.10 33.41 -10.72
C ILE A 182 -3.64 34.42 -9.64
N ILE A 183 -3.09 35.55 -10.06
CA ILE A 183 -2.61 36.61 -9.15
C ILE A 183 -3.76 37.09 -8.24
N SER A 184 -4.91 37.43 -8.84
CA SER A 184 -6.07 37.89 -8.07
C SER A 184 -6.54 36.84 -7.06
N SER A 185 -6.57 35.57 -7.44
CA SER A 185 -6.95 34.48 -6.54
C SER A 185 -5.95 34.26 -5.40
N MET A 186 -4.65 34.35 -5.67
CA MET A 186 -3.61 34.32 -4.63
C MET A 186 -3.75 35.47 -3.64
N GLU A 187 -4.00 36.71 -4.13
CA GLU A 187 -4.22 37.87 -3.29
C GLU A 187 -5.47 37.73 -2.41
N ASP A 188 -6.58 37.30 -2.98
CA ASP A 188 -7.87 37.14 -2.31
C ASP A 188 -7.84 36.03 -1.25
N SER A 189 -7.14 34.92 -1.51
CA SER A 189 -7.05 33.77 -0.61
C SER A 189 -5.91 33.85 0.40
N GLY A 190 -4.91 34.73 0.15
CA GLY A 190 -3.68 34.80 0.94
C GLY A 190 -2.76 33.59 0.75
N LYS A 191 -2.96 32.84 -0.33
CA LYS A 191 -2.10 31.70 -0.70
C LYS A 191 -1.05 32.17 -1.70
N ASP A 192 0.13 31.59 -1.65
CA ASP A 192 1.31 31.94 -2.43
C ASP A 192 1.66 30.89 -3.49
N PHE A 193 0.69 30.04 -3.87
CA PHE A 193 0.85 28.99 -4.88
C PHE A 193 -0.40 28.81 -5.72
N ALA A 194 -0.25 28.23 -6.92
CA ALA A 194 -1.34 27.73 -7.77
C ALA A 194 -0.93 26.48 -8.53
N PHE A 195 -1.85 25.52 -8.66
CA PHE A 195 -1.69 24.33 -9.48
C PHE A 195 -2.23 24.57 -10.87
N ILE A 196 -1.54 24.07 -11.88
CA ILE A 196 -1.92 24.21 -13.29
C ILE A 196 -2.31 22.85 -13.83
N ILE A 197 -3.49 22.75 -14.43
CA ILE A 197 -4.03 21.55 -15.07
C ILE A 197 -4.29 21.79 -16.56
N ASP A 198 -4.30 20.70 -17.32
CA ASP A 198 -4.72 20.74 -18.72
C ASP A 198 -6.25 20.63 -18.87
N ASP A 199 -6.73 20.55 -20.14
CA ASP A 199 -8.15 20.41 -20.49
C ASP A 199 -8.76 19.07 -20.04
N GLU A 200 -7.93 18.05 -19.76
CA GLU A 200 -8.32 16.75 -19.23
C GLU A 200 -8.26 16.70 -17.70
N SER A 201 -8.02 17.85 -17.04
CA SER A 201 -7.81 17.99 -15.58
C SER A 201 -6.59 17.26 -15.05
N LYS A 202 -5.60 16.96 -15.89
CA LYS A 202 -4.32 16.37 -15.46
C LYS A 202 -3.40 17.46 -14.95
N LEU A 203 -2.71 17.17 -13.85
CA LEU A 203 -1.77 18.11 -13.25
C LEU A 203 -0.49 18.23 -14.09
N LEU A 204 -0.24 19.47 -14.56
CA LEU A 204 0.97 19.83 -15.30
C LEU A 204 2.12 20.26 -14.38
N GLY A 205 1.80 20.95 -13.29
CA GLY A 205 2.77 21.45 -12.32
C GLY A 205 2.16 22.51 -11.41
N PHE A 206 3.02 23.26 -10.74
CA PHE A 206 2.60 24.37 -9.92
C PHE A 206 3.48 25.61 -10.14
N VAL A 207 2.98 26.76 -9.74
CA VAL A 207 3.69 28.04 -9.70
C VAL A 207 3.56 28.61 -8.29
N ASP A 208 4.62 29.23 -7.82
CA ASP A 208 4.61 30.04 -6.60
C ASP A 208 4.51 31.55 -6.93
N LYS A 209 4.27 32.33 -5.90
CA LYS A 209 4.11 33.77 -6.04
C LYS A 209 5.36 34.46 -6.62
N ASP A 210 6.54 34.01 -6.19
CA ASP A 210 7.82 34.60 -6.65
C ASP A 210 7.99 34.41 -8.16
N SER A 211 7.66 33.23 -8.69
CA SER A 211 7.72 32.94 -10.12
C SER A 211 6.70 33.77 -10.94
N ILE A 212 5.52 34.04 -10.37
CA ILE A 212 4.49 34.84 -11.04
C ILE A 212 4.83 36.33 -11.02
N ASP A 213 5.37 36.86 -9.93
CA ASP A 213 5.72 38.29 -9.79
C ASP A 213 6.82 38.71 -10.79
N GLU A 214 7.59 37.79 -11.34
CA GLU A 214 8.57 38.03 -12.40
C GLU A 214 7.97 38.09 -13.82
N MET A 215 6.67 37.74 -13.97
CA MET A 215 6.01 37.67 -15.28
C MET A 215 5.31 38.98 -15.68
N PRO A 216 5.19 39.27 -16.98
CA PRO A 216 4.34 40.39 -17.45
C PRO A 216 2.85 40.14 -17.16
N ASP A 217 2.08 41.16 -16.82
CA ASP A 217 0.64 41.08 -16.53
C ASP A 217 -0.21 40.42 -17.64
N ASN A 218 0.29 40.41 -18.87
CA ASN A 218 -0.39 39.83 -20.04
C ASN A 218 0.25 38.52 -20.52
N ALA A 219 1.04 37.84 -19.67
CA ALA A 219 1.63 36.56 -20.01
C ALA A 219 0.55 35.47 -20.14
N ASP A 220 0.80 34.50 -21.03
CA ASP A 220 -0.02 33.30 -21.15
C ASP A 220 0.43 32.25 -20.13
N ILE A 221 -0.50 31.50 -19.55
CA ILE A 221 -0.17 30.39 -18.63
C ILE A 221 0.72 29.36 -19.33
N ASN A 222 0.57 29.17 -20.64
CA ASN A 222 1.40 28.25 -21.41
C ASN A 222 2.86 28.68 -21.54
N ASP A 223 3.17 29.96 -21.30
CA ASP A 223 4.53 30.50 -21.32
C ASP A 223 5.22 30.40 -19.93
N MET A 224 4.52 29.90 -18.91
CA MET A 224 5.04 29.77 -17.55
C MET A 224 5.99 28.59 -17.41
N GLU A 225 7.07 28.80 -16.69
CA GLU A 225 7.93 27.71 -16.24
C GLU A 225 7.32 27.05 -15.00
N LEU A 226 6.68 25.89 -15.20
CA LEU A 226 6.01 25.15 -14.12
C LEU A 226 7.02 24.34 -13.32
N SER A 227 6.97 24.48 -12.00
CA SER A 227 7.68 23.60 -11.08
C SER A 227 7.00 22.24 -10.99
N THR A 228 7.79 21.16 -10.92
CA THR A 228 7.28 19.82 -10.67
C THR A 228 6.87 19.69 -9.22
N VAL A 229 5.75 19.01 -8.98
CA VAL A 229 5.26 18.68 -7.64
C VAL A 229 5.07 17.19 -7.53
N GLU A 230 5.40 16.65 -6.36
CA GLU A 230 5.11 15.25 -6.03
C GLU A 230 3.61 15.08 -5.85
N LYS A 231 3.02 14.09 -6.55
CA LYS A 231 1.59 13.78 -6.52
C LYS A 231 1.36 12.41 -5.92
N ILE A 232 0.21 12.21 -5.29
CA ILE A 232 -0.15 11.00 -4.58
C ILE A 232 -1.38 10.39 -5.22
N HIS A 233 -1.39 9.07 -5.35
CA HIS A 233 -2.57 8.35 -5.82
C HIS A 233 -3.66 8.33 -4.74
N GLU A 234 -4.93 8.51 -5.12
CA GLU A 234 -6.08 8.59 -4.21
C GLU A 234 -6.24 7.38 -3.27
N SER A 235 -5.78 6.21 -3.69
CA SER A 235 -5.80 4.98 -2.89
C SER A 235 -4.65 4.84 -1.90
N THR A 236 -3.70 5.80 -1.86
CA THR A 236 -2.58 5.75 -0.92
C THR A 236 -3.08 5.94 0.51
N VAL A 237 -2.63 5.12 1.45
CA VAL A 237 -3.02 5.26 2.86
C VAL A 237 -2.35 6.47 3.52
N ILE A 238 -3.06 7.11 4.47
CA ILE A 238 -2.61 8.36 5.09
C ILE A 238 -1.24 8.18 5.78
N GLU A 239 -0.98 7.01 6.38
CA GLU A 239 0.28 6.73 7.07
C GLU A 239 1.50 6.87 6.16
N ASP A 240 1.40 6.47 4.89
CA ASP A 240 2.51 6.50 3.93
C ASP A 240 2.84 7.92 3.43
N VAL A 241 1.93 8.87 3.65
CA VAL A 241 2.03 10.24 3.13
C VAL A 241 2.76 11.20 4.08
N VAL A 242 2.90 10.83 5.36
CA VAL A 242 3.45 11.73 6.41
C VAL A 242 4.84 12.26 6.07
N SER A 243 5.73 11.42 5.53
CA SER A 243 7.09 11.86 5.17
C SER A 243 7.10 12.96 4.13
N MET A 244 6.16 12.93 3.18
CA MET A 244 6.06 13.91 2.09
C MET A 244 5.65 15.31 2.62
N THR A 245 4.87 15.36 3.72
CA THR A 245 4.47 16.64 4.34
C THR A 245 5.63 17.39 4.99
N LEU A 246 6.71 16.70 5.33
CA LEU A 246 7.88 17.32 5.95
C LEU A 246 8.78 18.02 4.94
N GLU A 247 8.73 17.59 3.69
CA GLU A 247 9.61 18.04 2.60
C GLU A 247 8.95 19.09 1.70
N ASN A 248 7.60 19.13 1.67
CA ASN A 248 6.84 20.01 0.80
C ASN A 248 6.00 21.01 1.62
N PRO A 249 6.17 22.34 1.46
CA PRO A 249 5.38 23.34 2.17
C PRO A 249 3.95 23.52 1.61
N TYR A 250 3.67 23.00 0.43
CA TYR A 250 2.39 23.14 -0.28
C TYR A 250 1.49 21.92 -0.08
N PRO A 251 0.16 22.05 -0.25
CA PRO A 251 -0.73 20.89 -0.31
C PRO A 251 -0.27 19.88 -1.36
N ILE A 252 -0.44 18.59 -1.07
CA ILE A 252 -0.02 17.54 -1.97
C ILE A 252 -1.18 17.20 -2.91
N PRO A 253 -1.00 17.27 -4.24
CA PRO A 253 -2.03 16.90 -5.21
C PRO A 253 -2.37 15.42 -5.17
N ILE A 254 -3.66 15.11 -5.17
CA ILE A 254 -4.20 13.74 -5.21
C ILE A 254 -4.70 13.47 -6.63
N ILE A 255 -4.29 12.34 -7.20
CA ILE A 255 -4.65 11.93 -8.55
C ILE A 255 -5.31 10.54 -8.55
N ASP A 256 -6.11 10.27 -9.57
CA ASP A 256 -6.67 8.95 -9.86
C ASP A 256 -5.78 8.12 -10.80
N ASP A 257 -6.30 6.95 -11.24
CA ASP A 257 -5.62 6.02 -12.16
C ASP A 257 -5.34 6.63 -13.56
N ASP A 258 -6.08 7.66 -13.96
CA ASP A 258 -5.94 8.37 -15.23
C ASP A 258 -5.06 9.64 -15.14
N ASP A 259 -4.36 9.85 -14.00
CA ASP A 259 -3.58 11.06 -13.66
C ASP A 259 -4.45 12.33 -13.53
N VAL A 260 -5.76 12.21 -13.35
CA VAL A 260 -6.67 13.35 -13.14
C VAL A 260 -6.58 13.82 -11.70
N LEU A 261 -6.49 15.14 -11.49
CA LEU A 261 -6.45 15.75 -10.17
C LEU A 261 -7.83 15.66 -9.49
N THR A 262 -7.93 14.86 -8.43
CA THR A 262 -9.19 14.57 -7.70
C THR A 262 -9.34 15.33 -6.39
N GLY A 263 -8.23 15.85 -5.82
CA GLY A 263 -8.24 16.57 -4.56
C GLY A 263 -6.88 17.12 -4.17
N LEU A 264 -6.82 17.76 -3.00
CA LEU A 264 -5.60 18.26 -2.39
C LEU A 264 -5.49 17.77 -0.95
N ALA A 265 -4.35 17.20 -0.56
CA ALA A 265 -4.06 16.86 0.82
C ALA A 265 -3.31 18.00 1.50
N THR A 266 -3.99 18.73 2.41
CA THR A 266 -3.37 19.78 3.20
C THR A 266 -2.63 19.18 4.41
N HIS A 267 -1.56 19.85 4.86
CA HIS A 267 -0.85 19.46 6.09
C HIS A 267 -1.79 19.34 7.30
N ASP A 268 -2.70 20.32 7.45
CA ASP A 268 -3.66 20.32 8.55
C ASP A 268 -4.59 19.13 8.51
N ALA A 269 -5.10 18.73 7.33
CA ALA A 269 -5.96 17.55 7.19
C ALA A 269 -5.22 16.27 7.55
N ILE A 270 -3.97 16.10 7.08
CA ILE A 270 -3.12 14.97 7.41
C ILE A 270 -2.84 14.93 8.92
N LEU A 271 -2.40 16.04 9.52
CA LEU A 271 -2.14 16.11 10.96
C LEU A 271 -3.40 15.87 11.80
N GLN A 272 -4.56 16.35 11.38
CA GLN A 272 -5.84 16.08 12.06
C GLN A 272 -6.18 14.59 12.04
N ALA A 273 -5.96 13.90 10.92
CA ALA A 273 -6.20 12.46 10.82
C ALA A 273 -5.34 11.68 11.84
N PHE A 274 -4.10 12.08 12.09
CA PHE A 274 -3.26 11.51 13.14
C PHE A 274 -3.68 11.92 14.55
N ALA A 275 -4.10 13.18 14.77
CA ALA A 275 -4.52 13.66 16.08
C ALA A 275 -5.80 12.99 16.59
N VAL A 276 -6.77 12.72 15.72
CA VAL A 276 -7.99 11.99 16.06
C VAL A 276 -7.67 10.60 16.60
N ASN A 277 -6.71 9.89 15.98
CA ASN A 277 -6.25 8.59 16.45
C ASN A 277 -5.58 8.67 17.83
N ALA A 278 -4.73 9.66 18.06
CA ALA A 278 -4.02 9.81 19.35
C ALA A 278 -5.00 10.09 20.51
N VAL A 279 -6.08 10.84 20.28
CA VAL A 279 -7.11 11.12 21.28
C VAL A 279 -7.97 9.89 21.58
N GLN A 280 -8.28 9.08 20.57
CA GLN A 280 -9.05 7.83 20.77
C GLN A 280 -8.25 6.81 21.61
N GLN A 281 -6.92 6.71 21.39
CA GLN A 281 -6.05 5.83 22.19
C GLN A 281 -5.84 6.31 23.63
N GLN A 282 -5.93 7.62 23.92
CA GLN A 282 -5.80 8.16 25.29
C GLN A 282 -7.07 8.08 26.13
N ASN A 283 -8.24 8.04 25.51
CA ASN A 283 -9.54 7.98 26.20
C ASN A 283 -10.05 6.54 26.42
N SER A 284 -9.21 5.59 26.19
CA SER A 284 -9.45 4.15 26.34
C SER A 284 -8.56 3.54 27.39
#